data_e05ef9b2a3c86b2bd30e8feaebd52358
#
_entry.id   e05ef9b2a3c86b2bd30e8feaebd52358
#
_cell.length_a   1.000
_cell.length_b   1.000
_cell.length_c   1.000
_cell.angle_alpha   90.00
_cell.angle_beta   90.00
_cell.angle_gamma   90.00
#
_symmetry.space_group_name_H-M   'P 1'
#
loop_
_entity.id
_entity.type
_entity.pdbx_description
1 polymer ?
#
loop_
_entity_poly.entity_id
_entity_poly.type
_entity_poly.pdbx_seq_one_letter_code
_entity_poly.pdbx_strand_id
1 'polypeptide(L)'
;MTEPAQTPGTNHPRLIVTDALGRRIVPIDKDVFSIGRRSESDLRLPGADISRLHAEIVRTGDGCVLHDRQSTFGTFVNDEKIESRPLSPGDRVRLGQSVDIEIVFAIGDEAPSAEKSAASAAIELRQMAALLEGLRALGSGRVLDEVLALVLDSAIEVTGAERGFIMLADAHGALEFTMARSRGKVTLSGRSFETSRRIPEQVFASGKLAIVEDLMDNELAPLHAGTVALGIRHVLCTPLRLVRYVERRDQKVGEQAIGVLYLDSRERGALVSSSARSALEMLSAEAALAIENARLYRQALDKAKYEQELKVAAAIQRGLLPEPNVSGAFFTAAASSAPCLAVGGDFFDYVDLPDRRFGFIVGDVAGKGSPAALLASAVTGMFGAESTYQTSPASVISRINHGLFRRSIENRFLTTFYGVLSPDGALTFTNGGHNAPVLVTRSGVKRLETGGMVLGLFEQSTFDEETLQMQPGDFIVAFSDGVTEALNTTGEEYADPRLLESIDRHRADAAGSAQKFLEHLLEDVRRFCDGEDPHDDITLLMVRYDGPKV
;
A
#
# COMPACT_ATOMS: atom_id res chain seq x y z
N MET A 1 23.93 57.55 -65.03
CA MET A 1 23.20 56.97 -63.89
C MET A 1 24.09 55.86 -63.36
N THR A 2 24.83 56.18 -62.32
CA THR A 2 25.87 55.36 -61.69
C THR A 2 25.21 54.49 -60.60
N GLU A 3 25.39 53.13 -60.68
CA GLU A 3 25.07 52.19 -59.62
C GLU A 3 25.89 52.48 -58.35
N PRO A 4 25.32 52.37 -57.18
CA PRO A 4 26.09 52.47 -55.93
C PRO A 4 26.84 51.17 -55.67
N ALA A 5 28.15 51.28 -55.38
CA ALA A 5 29.07 50.26 -55.04
C ALA A 5 28.57 49.47 -53.80
N GLN A 6 28.53 48.14 -53.91
CA GLN A 6 28.39 47.21 -52.76
C GLN A 6 29.60 47.35 -51.89
N THR A 7 29.36 47.75 -50.63
CA THR A 7 30.34 47.71 -49.54
C THR A 7 30.60 46.21 -49.13
N PRO A 8 31.85 45.75 -49.02
CA PRO A 8 32.13 44.38 -48.60
C PRO A 8 31.71 44.20 -47.14
N GLY A 9 30.89 43.16 -46.87
CA GLY A 9 30.45 42.76 -45.55
C GLY A 9 31.66 42.50 -44.63
N THR A 10 31.74 43.25 -43.54
CA THR A 10 32.79 43.15 -42.53
C THR A 10 32.58 41.90 -41.72
N ASN A 11 33.44 40.90 -41.92
CA ASN A 11 33.48 39.61 -41.18
C ASN A 11 34.08 39.83 -39.78
N HIS A 12 33.35 40.49 -38.86
CA HIS A 12 33.84 40.77 -37.50
C HIS A 12 33.57 39.60 -36.55
N PRO A 13 34.61 39.09 -35.82
CA PRO A 13 34.47 38.09 -34.79
C PRO A 13 33.76 38.66 -33.56
N ARG A 14 32.90 37.85 -32.91
CA ARG A 14 32.10 38.21 -31.73
C ARG A 14 31.90 37.05 -30.78
N LEU A 15 31.59 37.34 -29.54
CA LEU A 15 31.15 36.37 -28.52
C LEU A 15 29.65 36.57 -28.29
N ILE A 16 28.92 35.46 -28.24
CA ILE A 16 27.55 35.41 -27.78
C ILE A 16 27.62 34.88 -26.34
N VAL A 17 27.30 35.74 -25.39
CA VAL A 17 27.37 35.44 -23.96
C VAL A 17 25.96 35.30 -23.39
N THR A 18 25.64 34.18 -22.78
CA THR A 18 24.40 33.94 -22.04
C THR A 18 24.74 33.73 -20.57
N ASP A 19 24.24 34.60 -19.69
CA ASP A 19 24.43 34.57 -18.25
C ASP A 19 23.14 34.98 -17.50
N ALA A 20 23.20 35.16 -16.19
CA ALA A 20 22.06 35.57 -15.36
C ALA A 20 21.45 36.95 -15.79
N LEU A 21 22.19 37.76 -16.55
CA LEU A 21 21.73 39.05 -17.08
C LEU A 21 21.04 38.91 -18.45
N GLY A 22 21.00 37.69 -18.99
CA GLY A 22 20.44 37.40 -20.31
C GLY A 22 21.50 37.20 -21.39
N ARG A 23 21.02 37.10 -22.64
CA ARG A 23 21.88 36.91 -23.84
C ARG A 23 22.34 38.24 -24.39
N ARG A 24 23.68 38.41 -24.57
CA ARG A 24 24.29 39.60 -25.19
C ARG A 24 25.36 39.23 -26.19
N ILE A 25 25.54 40.07 -27.19
CA ILE A 25 26.58 39.93 -28.22
C ILE A 25 27.67 40.93 -27.93
N VAL A 26 28.89 40.44 -27.81
CA VAL A 26 30.07 41.26 -27.49
C VAL A 26 31.03 41.18 -28.67
N PRO A 27 31.26 42.27 -29.42
CA PRO A 27 32.18 42.27 -30.55
C PRO A 27 33.64 42.17 -30.05
N ILE A 28 34.46 41.44 -30.80
CA ILE A 28 35.90 41.38 -30.56
C ILE A 28 36.54 42.41 -31.50
N ASP A 29 36.62 43.63 -31.01
CA ASP A 29 37.04 44.82 -31.77
C ASP A 29 38.51 45.20 -31.55
N LYS A 30 39.24 44.47 -30.65
CA LYS A 30 40.66 44.69 -30.30
C LYS A 30 41.50 43.54 -30.81
N ASP A 31 42.81 43.83 -31.07
CA ASP A 31 43.77 42.75 -31.42
C ASP A 31 44.00 41.79 -30.27
N VAL A 32 43.91 42.23 -29.03
CA VAL A 32 43.91 41.44 -27.82
C VAL A 32 42.66 41.77 -27.02
N PHE A 33 41.77 40.81 -26.85
CA PHE A 33 40.51 40.95 -26.15
C PHE A 33 40.53 40.14 -24.86
N SER A 34 40.46 40.80 -23.71
CA SER A 34 40.61 40.22 -22.39
C SER A 34 39.31 39.76 -21.76
N ILE A 35 39.30 38.58 -21.14
CA ILE A 35 38.16 38.01 -20.44
C ILE A 35 38.53 37.71 -18.99
N GLY A 36 37.71 38.18 -18.05
CA GLY A 36 37.98 37.92 -16.64
C GLY A 36 37.06 38.67 -15.68
N ARG A 37 37.34 38.56 -14.38
CA ARG A 37 36.54 39.14 -13.29
C ARG A 37 36.87 40.61 -12.99
N ARG A 38 38.03 41.09 -13.42
CA ARG A 38 38.45 42.50 -13.16
C ARG A 38 37.61 43.50 -13.94
N SER A 39 37.49 44.73 -13.45
CA SER A 39 36.72 45.81 -14.03
C SER A 39 37.24 46.26 -15.40
N GLU A 40 38.53 46.07 -15.66
CA GLU A 40 39.26 46.49 -16.87
C GLU A 40 39.19 45.41 -17.98
N SER A 41 38.57 44.25 -17.74
CA SER A 41 38.44 43.21 -18.76
C SER A 41 37.41 43.63 -19.82
N ASP A 42 37.72 43.37 -21.08
CA ASP A 42 36.83 43.68 -22.23
C ASP A 42 35.51 42.90 -22.12
N LEU A 43 35.58 41.65 -21.70
CA LEU A 43 34.41 40.89 -21.24
C LEU A 43 34.57 40.61 -19.74
N ARG A 44 33.83 41.39 -18.94
CA ARG A 44 33.75 41.18 -17.53
C ARG A 44 32.68 40.14 -17.18
N LEU A 45 33.09 39.11 -16.45
CA LEU A 45 32.22 38.03 -16.00
C LEU A 45 32.35 37.86 -14.47
N PRO A 46 31.30 38.12 -13.68
CA PRO A 46 31.32 37.94 -12.24
C PRO A 46 31.22 36.48 -11.90
N GLY A 47 32.17 35.92 -11.16
CA GLY A 47 32.13 34.53 -10.68
C GLY A 47 33.34 34.25 -9.78
N ALA A 48 33.18 33.47 -8.71
CA ALA A 48 34.24 33.12 -7.78
C ALA A 48 35.31 32.23 -8.42
N ASP A 49 34.94 31.48 -9.42
CA ASP A 49 35.74 30.53 -10.22
C ASP A 49 36.39 31.17 -11.47
N ILE A 50 36.06 32.45 -11.74
CA ILE A 50 36.69 33.23 -12.82
C ILE A 50 37.87 34.05 -12.27
N SER A 51 39.06 33.86 -12.83
CA SER A 51 40.25 34.60 -12.45
C SER A 51 40.14 36.08 -12.84
N ARG A 52 40.92 36.97 -12.19
CA ARG A 52 40.92 38.42 -12.50
C ARG A 52 41.18 38.71 -13.97
N LEU A 53 42.20 38.08 -14.55
CA LEU A 53 42.42 37.87 -15.97
C LEU A 53 42.39 36.40 -16.20
N HIS A 54 41.36 35.88 -16.91
CA HIS A 54 41.16 34.43 -17.02
C HIS A 54 41.68 33.90 -18.38
N ALA A 55 41.27 34.58 -19.43
CA ALA A 55 41.64 34.24 -20.80
C ALA A 55 41.76 35.49 -21.69
N GLU A 56 42.43 35.36 -22.83
CA GLU A 56 42.50 36.40 -23.84
C GLU A 56 42.27 35.78 -25.22
N ILE A 57 41.55 36.52 -26.08
CA ILE A 57 41.41 36.20 -27.48
C ILE A 57 42.33 37.14 -28.26
N VAL A 58 43.28 36.54 -28.98
CA VAL A 58 44.20 37.28 -29.83
C VAL A 58 43.75 37.14 -31.29
N ARG A 59 43.55 38.26 -31.99
CA ARG A 59 43.26 38.28 -33.43
C ARG A 59 44.57 38.10 -34.20
N THR A 60 44.56 37.13 -35.09
CA THR A 60 45.66 36.88 -36.06
C THR A 60 45.13 37.10 -37.47
N GLY A 61 46.00 37.27 -38.47
CA GLY A 61 45.60 37.46 -39.85
C GLY A 61 44.64 36.40 -40.41
N ASP A 62 44.68 35.18 -39.83
CA ASP A 62 43.91 34.02 -40.25
C ASP A 62 42.73 33.66 -39.26
N GLY A 63 42.47 34.45 -38.22
CA GLY A 63 41.37 34.13 -37.26
C GLY A 63 41.58 34.65 -35.84
N CYS A 64 40.95 33.99 -34.89
CA CYS A 64 41.06 34.29 -33.46
C CYS A 64 41.61 33.08 -32.71
N VAL A 65 42.55 33.33 -31.78
CA VAL A 65 43.13 32.29 -30.90
C VAL A 65 42.79 32.62 -29.45
N LEU A 66 42.20 31.68 -28.73
CA LEU A 66 41.93 31.78 -27.30
C LEU A 66 43.12 31.24 -26.50
N HIS A 67 43.60 32.05 -25.55
CA HIS A 67 44.69 31.67 -24.65
C HIS A 67 44.21 31.71 -23.21
N ASP A 68 44.45 30.67 -22.44
CA ASP A 68 44.30 30.65 -20.98
C ASP A 68 45.44 31.50 -20.35
N ARG A 69 45.11 32.35 -19.41
CA ARG A 69 46.07 33.21 -18.69
C ARG A 69 46.41 32.68 -17.32
N GLN A 70 46.78 31.41 -17.25
CA GLN A 70 47.11 30.68 -16.02
C GLN A 70 45.95 30.79 -15.01
N SER A 71 44.76 30.59 -15.50
CA SER A 71 43.56 30.67 -14.69
C SER A 71 43.51 29.57 -13.64
N THR A 72 42.93 29.85 -12.49
CA THR A 72 42.90 28.92 -11.34
C THR A 72 42.15 27.60 -11.67
N PHE A 73 41.09 27.70 -12.44
CA PHE A 73 40.23 26.56 -12.76
C PHE A 73 40.25 26.15 -14.24
N GLY A 74 41.06 26.82 -15.07
CA GLY A 74 41.26 26.49 -16.49
C GLY A 74 40.20 27.06 -17.44
N THR A 75 40.58 27.13 -18.72
CA THR A 75 39.73 27.50 -19.85
C THR A 75 39.42 26.27 -20.69
N PHE A 76 38.19 26.12 -21.14
CA PHE A 76 37.73 24.95 -21.90
C PHE A 76 37.07 25.41 -23.22
N VAL A 77 37.32 24.68 -24.30
CA VAL A 77 36.64 24.85 -25.60
C VAL A 77 36.02 23.51 -25.99
N ASN A 78 34.69 23.49 -26.14
CA ASN A 78 33.92 22.27 -26.40
C ASN A 78 34.21 21.17 -25.37
N ASP A 79 34.29 21.56 -24.06
CA ASP A 79 34.59 20.73 -22.90
C ASP A 79 36.04 20.18 -22.80
N GLU A 80 36.91 20.48 -23.75
CA GLU A 80 38.31 20.16 -23.72
C GLU A 80 39.12 21.29 -23.07
N LYS A 81 39.92 20.99 -22.03
CA LYS A 81 40.80 21.96 -21.36
C LYS A 81 41.93 22.40 -22.30
N ILE A 82 42.13 23.72 -22.42
CA ILE A 82 43.10 24.31 -23.35
C ILE A 82 44.07 25.24 -22.61
N GLU A 83 45.28 25.36 -23.14
CA GLU A 83 46.24 26.46 -22.86
C GLU A 83 46.16 27.53 -23.96
N SER A 84 46.04 27.05 -25.21
CA SER A 84 45.84 27.90 -26.39
C SER A 84 45.17 27.09 -27.50
N ARG A 85 44.15 27.71 -28.16
CA ARG A 85 43.42 27.08 -29.25
C ARG A 85 42.85 28.09 -30.25
N PRO A 86 43.01 27.85 -31.56
CA PRO A 86 42.29 28.60 -32.59
C PRO A 86 40.77 28.38 -32.41
N LEU A 87 39.98 29.45 -32.50
CA LEU A 87 38.53 29.39 -32.40
C LEU A 87 37.89 29.27 -33.79
N SER A 88 36.94 28.36 -33.88
CA SER A 88 36.06 28.20 -35.05
C SER A 88 34.64 28.69 -34.74
N PRO A 89 33.89 29.21 -35.72
CA PRO A 89 32.50 29.60 -35.51
C PRO A 89 31.66 28.45 -34.96
N GLY A 90 30.97 28.70 -33.83
CA GLY A 90 30.20 27.70 -33.12
C GLY A 90 30.91 27.09 -31.92
N ASP A 91 32.22 27.35 -31.70
CA ASP A 91 32.95 26.87 -30.53
C ASP A 91 32.35 27.42 -29.24
N ARG A 92 32.13 26.54 -28.26
CA ARG A 92 31.64 26.88 -26.92
C ARG A 92 32.84 27.05 -25.98
N VAL A 93 32.94 28.21 -25.36
CA VAL A 93 34.01 28.54 -24.40
C VAL A 93 33.42 28.54 -23.01
N ARG A 94 34.04 27.74 -22.11
CA ARG A 94 33.71 27.70 -20.69
C ARG A 94 34.94 28.11 -19.86
N LEU A 95 34.70 28.99 -18.86
CA LEU A 95 35.73 29.52 -18.00
C LEU A 95 35.54 28.99 -16.57
N GLY A 96 36.50 28.23 -16.08
CA GLY A 96 36.43 27.63 -14.75
C GLY A 96 35.38 26.53 -14.65
N GLN A 97 34.73 26.41 -13.48
CA GLN A 97 33.71 25.39 -13.18
C GLN A 97 32.27 25.95 -13.35
N SER A 98 32.12 27.19 -13.74
CA SER A 98 30.81 27.84 -13.88
C SER A 98 29.97 27.21 -14.98
N VAL A 99 28.80 26.72 -14.62
CA VAL A 99 27.81 26.12 -15.53
C VAL A 99 26.78 27.18 -15.99
N ASP A 100 26.77 28.32 -15.32
CA ASP A 100 25.75 29.37 -15.50
C ASP A 100 26.09 30.38 -16.58
N ILE A 101 27.28 30.28 -17.19
CA ILE A 101 27.75 31.19 -18.22
C ILE A 101 28.12 30.41 -19.46
N GLU A 102 27.35 30.61 -20.53
CA GLU A 102 27.62 30.04 -21.86
C GLU A 102 28.21 31.12 -22.77
N ILE A 103 29.34 30.83 -23.38
CA ILE A 103 30.01 31.73 -24.35
C ILE A 103 30.18 30.97 -25.66
N VAL A 104 29.66 31.50 -26.76
CA VAL A 104 29.79 30.93 -28.10
C VAL A 104 30.54 31.92 -28.99
N PHE A 105 31.58 31.44 -29.69
CA PHE A 105 32.32 32.25 -30.68
C PHE A 105 31.59 32.24 -32.04
N ALA A 106 31.47 33.40 -32.68
CA ALA A 106 30.80 33.54 -33.96
C ALA A 106 31.53 34.54 -34.89
N ILE A 107 31.44 34.37 -36.19
CA ILE A 107 31.98 35.27 -37.24
C ILE A 107 30.86 35.62 -38.21
N GLY A 108 30.71 36.90 -38.58
CA GLY A 108 29.73 37.39 -39.56
C GLY A 108 28.34 37.70 -38.98
N ASP A 109 27.46 38.27 -39.80
CA ASP A 109 26.11 38.73 -39.40
C ASP A 109 25.02 37.65 -39.41
N GLU A 110 25.37 36.38 -39.52
CA GLU A 110 24.39 35.32 -39.36
C GLU A 110 23.94 35.23 -37.89
N ALA A 111 22.91 36.01 -37.59
CA ALA A 111 22.01 35.62 -36.52
C ALA A 111 21.50 34.21 -36.82
N PRO A 112 21.44 33.26 -35.85
CA PRO A 112 20.77 31.99 -36.08
C PRO A 112 19.39 32.33 -36.66
N SER A 113 19.09 31.75 -37.84
CA SER A 113 17.89 32.13 -38.60
C SER A 113 16.68 32.13 -37.69
N ALA A 114 15.85 33.17 -37.73
CA ALA A 114 14.66 33.31 -36.89
C ALA A 114 13.77 32.05 -36.94
N GLU A 115 13.85 31.29 -38.02
CA GLU A 115 13.19 29.98 -38.17
C GLU A 115 13.75 28.88 -37.26
N LYS A 116 15.08 28.77 -37.06
CA LYS A 116 15.67 27.79 -36.14
C LYS A 116 15.40 28.15 -34.68
N SER A 117 15.43 29.46 -34.36
CA SER A 117 15.09 29.92 -33.01
C SER A 117 13.58 29.80 -32.73
N ALA A 118 12.72 30.05 -33.71
CA ALA A 118 11.27 29.86 -33.59
C ALA A 118 10.88 28.38 -33.50
N ALA A 119 11.58 27.51 -34.24
CA ALA A 119 11.36 26.07 -34.17
C ALA A 119 11.79 25.49 -32.80
N SER A 120 12.93 25.92 -32.24
CA SER A 120 13.39 25.51 -30.91
C SER A 120 12.43 26.02 -29.84
N ALA A 121 12.02 27.27 -29.87
CA ALA A 121 11.04 27.85 -28.94
C ALA A 121 9.67 27.18 -29.04
N ALA A 122 9.24 26.77 -30.22
CA ALA A 122 7.99 26.04 -30.43
C ALA A 122 8.05 24.62 -29.83
N ILE A 123 9.22 23.96 -29.88
CA ILE A 123 9.46 22.65 -29.23
C ILE A 123 9.43 22.80 -27.71
N GLU A 124 10.12 23.81 -27.17
CA GLU A 124 10.14 24.08 -25.72
C GLU A 124 8.74 24.44 -25.18
N LEU A 125 7.97 25.23 -25.91
CA LEU A 125 6.58 25.56 -25.56
C LEU A 125 5.66 24.34 -25.60
N ARG A 126 5.84 23.44 -26.57
CA ARG A 126 5.09 22.19 -26.63
C ARG A 126 5.45 21.27 -25.47
N GLN A 127 6.73 21.14 -25.12
CA GLN A 127 7.19 20.36 -23.97
C GLN A 127 6.62 20.92 -22.66
N MET A 128 6.62 22.24 -22.49
CA MET A 128 6.05 22.88 -21.30
C MET A 128 4.53 22.72 -21.24
N ALA A 129 3.83 22.82 -22.38
CA ALA A 129 2.39 22.58 -22.45
C ALA A 129 2.03 21.13 -22.10
N ALA A 130 2.78 20.14 -22.63
CA ALA A 130 2.59 18.74 -22.33
C ALA A 130 2.86 18.43 -20.84
N LEU A 131 3.89 19.05 -20.25
CA LEU A 131 4.19 18.94 -18.83
C LEU A 131 3.04 19.49 -17.98
N LEU A 132 2.55 20.70 -18.29
CA LEU A 132 1.44 21.34 -17.55
C LEU A 132 0.13 20.55 -17.67
N GLU A 133 -0.15 19.99 -18.85
CA GLU A 133 -1.32 19.14 -19.08
C GLU A 133 -1.20 17.83 -18.28
N GLY A 134 -0.02 17.18 -18.30
CA GLY A 134 0.30 16.01 -17.51
C GLY A 134 0.12 16.25 -16.01
N LEU A 135 0.70 17.34 -15.48
CA LEU A 135 0.60 17.71 -14.07
C LEU A 135 -0.85 18.01 -13.63
N ARG A 136 -1.62 18.73 -14.46
CA ARG A 136 -3.04 19.00 -14.17
C ARG A 136 -3.88 17.73 -14.15
N ALA A 137 -3.60 16.81 -15.06
CA ALA A 137 -4.35 15.56 -15.17
C ALA A 137 -4.01 14.58 -14.04
N LEU A 138 -2.78 14.61 -13.50
CA LEU A 138 -2.38 13.81 -12.33
C LEU A 138 -3.12 14.20 -11.05
N GLY A 139 -3.57 15.46 -10.92
CA GLY A 139 -4.37 15.94 -9.78
C GLY A 139 -5.84 15.53 -9.80
N SER A 140 -6.35 14.88 -10.84
CA SER A 140 -7.74 14.41 -10.94
C SER A 140 -7.84 12.96 -10.45
N GLY A 141 -8.76 12.65 -9.51
CA GLY A 141 -8.94 11.32 -8.87
C GLY A 141 -9.17 10.16 -9.85
N ARG A 142 -8.14 9.79 -10.58
CA ARG A 142 -8.13 8.72 -11.59
C ARG A 142 -7.70 7.39 -11.00
N VAL A 143 -8.11 6.28 -11.63
CA VAL A 143 -7.61 4.95 -11.29
C VAL A 143 -6.13 4.81 -11.66
N LEU A 144 -5.41 3.94 -10.92
CA LEU A 144 -3.96 3.77 -11.06
C LEU A 144 -3.51 3.57 -12.51
N ASP A 145 -4.20 2.73 -13.28
CA ASP A 145 -3.84 2.44 -14.68
C ASP A 145 -3.92 3.69 -15.58
N GLU A 146 -4.88 4.58 -15.34
CA GLU A 146 -4.99 5.85 -16.06
C GLU A 146 -3.86 6.83 -15.69
N VAL A 147 -3.46 6.85 -14.41
CA VAL A 147 -2.32 7.65 -13.93
C VAL A 147 -1.03 7.16 -14.58
N LEU A 148 -0.78 5.85 -14.58
CA LEU A 148 0.40 5.25 -15.20
C LEU A 148 0.48 5.53 -16.70
N ALA A 149 -0.64 5.39 -17.40
CA ALA A 149 -0.72 5.70 -18.83
C ALA A 149 -0.40 7.17 -19.11
N LEU A 150 -0.97 8.08 -18.33
CA LEU A 150 -0.74 9.51 -18.45
C LEU A 150 0.70 9.91 -18.20
N VAL A 151 1.32 9.35 -17.14
CA VAL A 151 2.74 9.59 -16.81
C VAL A 151 3.63 9.17 -17.97
N LEU A 152 3.41 7.98 -18.52
CA LEU A 152 4.18 7.46 -19.65
C LEU A 152 3.99 8.29 -20.90
N ASP A 153 2.76 8.64 -21.25
CA ASP A 153 2.46 9.46 -22.43
C ASP A 153 3.11 10.84 -22.33
N SER A 154 3.00 11.49 -21.15
CA SER A 154 3.63 12.79 -20.90
C SER A 154 5.15 12.71 -20.93
N ALA A 155 5.74 11.67 -20.33
CA ALA A 155 7.18 11.48 -20.34
C ALA A 155 7.73 11.23 -21.76
N ILE A 156 7.04 10.41 -22.57
CA ILE A 156 7.39 10.15 -23.97
C ILE A 156 7.28 11.44 -24.80
N GLU A 157 6.23 12.23 -24.60
CA GLU A 157 6.01 13.46 -25.35
C GLU A 157 7.05 14.54 -25.00
N VAL A 158 7.33 14.73 -23.70
CA VAL A 158 8.30 15.73 -23.21
C VAL A 158 9.73 15.39 -23.64
N THR A 159 10.11 14.12 -23.61
CA THR A 159 11.49 13.68 -23.92
C THR A 159 11.70 13.34 -25.39
N GLY A 160 10.63 13.13 -26.16
CA GLY A 160 10.71 12.62 -27.52
C GLY A 160 11.10 11.14 -27.62
N ALA A 161 11.00 10.38 -26.51
CA ALA A 161 11.24 8.95 -26.50
C ALA A 161 10.32 8.18 -27.46
N GLU A 162 10.75 7.02 -27.95
CA GLU A 162 9.90 6.14 -28.76
C GLU A 162 8.93 5.34 -27.89
N ARG A 163 9.39 4.92 -26.72
CA ARG A 163 8.62 4.11 -25.80
C ARG A 163 9.14 4.25 -24.37
N GLY A 164 8.32 3.81 -23.41
CA GLY A 164 8.69 3.81 -22.01
C GLY A 164 7.91 2.78 -21.21
N PHE A 165 8.39 2.50 -20.01
CA PHE A 165 7.69 1.67 -19.05
C PHE A 165 7.88 2.16 -17.62
N ILE A 166 6.96 1.75 -16.75
CA ILE A 166 7.04 1.95 -15.31
C ILE A 166 7.18 0.58 -14.64
N MET A 167 8.12 0.49 -13.71
CA MET A 167 8.21 -0.59 -12.74
C MET A 167 7.96 -0.02 -11.35
N LEU A 168 7.11 -0.67 -10.56
CA LEU A 168 6.82 -0.29 -9.18
C LEU A 168 7.37 -1.35 -8.23
N ALA A 169 7.79 -0.91 -7.05
CA ALA A 169 8.25 -1.81 -6.00
C ALA A 169 7.06 -2.54 -5.37
N ASP A 170 7.20 -3.85 -5.17
CA ASP A 170 6.28 -4.67 -4.38
C ASP A 170 6.49 -4.45 -2.87
N ALA A 171 5.75 -5.21 -2.04
CA ALA A 171 5.86 -5.16 -0.58
C ALA A 171 7.23 -5.60 -0.04
N HIS A 172 8.02 -6.34 -0.85
CA HIS A 172 9.36 -6.85 -0.50
C HIS A 172 10.48 -5.96 -1.06
N GLY A 173 10.12 -4.88 -1.80
CA GLY A 173 11.08 -3.97 -2.43
C GLY A 173 11.61 -4.47 -3.78
N ALA A 174 11.05 -5.52 -4.37
CA ALA A 174 11.40 -5.98 -5.69
C ALA A 174 10.64 -5.19 -6.77
N LEU A 175 11.32 -4.83 -7.86
CA LEU A 175 10.70 -4.11 -8.97
C LEU A 175 9.86 -5.06 -9.83
N GLU A 176 8.58 -4.75 -9.95
CA GLU A 176 7.65 -5.42 -10.85
C GLU A 176 7.27 -4.53 -12.03
N PHE A 177 7.22 -5.14 -13.21
CA PHE A 177 6.76 -4.48 -14.42
C PHE A 177 5.25 -4.20 -14.30
N THR A 178 4.89 -2.92 -14.47
CA THR A 178 3.50 -2.51 -14.29
C THR A 178 2.83 -2.09 -15.59
N MET A 179 3.46 -1.22 -16.38
CA MET A 179 2.88 -0.74 -17.64
C MET A 179 3.98 -0.31 -18.63
N ALA A 180 3.74 -0.51 -19.93
CA ALA A 180 4.55 0.05 -21.01
C ALA A 180 3.68 0.71 -22.08
N ARG A 181 4.22 1.79 -22.63
CA ARG A 181 3.58 2.53 -23.74
C ARG A 181 4.61 2.96 -24.78
N SER A 182 4.13 3.20 -25.99
CA SER A 182 4.91 3.80 -27.08
C SER A 182 4.29 5.10 -27.56
N ARG A 183 5.06 5.85 -28.35
CA ARG A 183 4.62 7.07 -29.02
C ARG A 183 3.28 6.85 -29.71
N GLY A 184 2.36 7.79 -29.62
CA GLY A 184 1.00 7.67 -30.14
C GLY A 184 0.02 7.05 -29.15
N LYS A 185 0.36 6.98 -27.86
CA LYS A 185 -0.50 6.50 -26.75
C LYS A 185 -0.91 5.04 -26.87
N VAL A 186 -0.01 4.18 -27.41
CA VAL A 186 -0.25 2.75 -27.59
C VAL A 186 0.29 1.97 -26.40
N THR A 187 -0.57 1.18 -25.74
CA THR A 187 -0.16 0.26 -24.67
C THR A 187 0.55 -0.95 -25.27
N LEU A 188 1.72 -1.28 -24.74
CA LEU A 188 2.53 -2.44 -25.15
C LEU A 188 2.28 -3.60 -24.20
N SER A 189 2.12 -4.83 -24.74
CA SER A 189 2.01 -6.03 -23.90
C SER A 189 3.39 -6.37 -23.31
N GLY A 190 3.43 -6.90 -22.05
CA GLY A 190 4.66 -7.18 -21.32
C GLY A 190 5.66 -8.10 -22.04
N ARG A 191 5.18 -8.99 -22.93
CA ARG A 191 6.03 -9.85 -23.78
C ARG A 191 6.80 -9.10 -24.88
N SER A 192 6.38 -7.88 -25.22
CA SER A 192 7.05 -7.03 -26.22
C SER A 192 8.16 -6.17 -25.62
N PHE A 193 8.40 -6.28 -24.30
CA PHE A 193 9.32 -5.42 -23.57
C PHE A 193 10.39 -6.23 -22.85
N GLU A 194 11.21 -6.96 -23.61
CA GLU A 194 12.37 -7.68 -23.08
C GLU A 194 13.59 -6.75 -23.02
N THR A 195 13.55 -5.77 -22.10
CA THR A 195 14.73 -4.94 -21.81
C THR A 195 15.51 -5.49 -20.63
N SER A 196 16.81 -5.15 -20.57
CA SER A 196 17.64 -5.47 -19.40
C SER A 196 17.06 -4.79 -18.13
N ARG A 197 16.81 -5.56 -17.10
CA ARG A 197 16.39 -5.05 -15.77
C ARG A 197 17.51 -4.29 -15.04
N ARG A 198 18.74 -4.40 -15.50
CA ARG A 198 19.92 -3.89 -14.80
C ARG A 198 19.90 -2.38 -14.59
N ILE A 199 19.52 -1.59 -15.62
CA ILE A 199 19.43 -0.12 -15.49
C ILE A 199 18.31 0.27 -14.53
N PRO A 200 17.06 -0.23 -14.66
CA PRO A 200 16.00 0.01 -13.68
C PRO A 200 16.39 -0.33 -12.24
N GLU A 201 16.96 -1.50 -12.00
CA GLU A 201 17.38 -1.95 -10.67
C GLU A 201 18.51 -1.08 -10.08
N GLN A 202 19.48 -0.68 -10.89
CA GLN A 202 20.55 0.23 -10.49
C GLN A 202 20.01 1.63 -10.13
N VAL A 203 19.07 2.16 -10.92
CA VAL A 203 18.42 3.45 -10.68
C VAL A 203 17.58 3.40 -9.41
N PHE A 204 16.84 2.33 -9.21
CA PHE A 204 16.03 2.12 -8.01
C PHE A 204 16.91 2.05 -6.75
N ALA A 205 17.98 1.26 -6.78
CA ALA A 205 18.89 1.09 -5.65
C ALA A 205 19.70 2.35 -5.34
N SER A 206 20.19 3.06 -6.37
CA SER A 206 21.01 4.27 -6.19
C SER A 206 20.15 5.50 -5.90
N GLY A 207 18.88 5.47 -6.30
CA GLY A 207 18.00 6.63 -6.29
C GLY A 207 18.49 7.77 -7.19
N LYS A 208 19.32 7.54 -8.19
CA LYS A 208 19.85 8.55 -9.10
C LYS A 208 19.37 8.31 -10.52
N LEU A 209 19.07 9.39 -11.22
CA LEU A 209 18.75 9.34 -12.64
C LEU A 209 19.95 8.77 -13.45
N ALA A 210 19.67 7.87 -14.39
CA ALA A 210 20.66 7.33 -15.31
C ALA A 210 20.36 7.76 -16.75
N ILE A 211 21.38 8.24 -17.46
CA ILE A 211 21.35 8.57 -18.89
C ILE A 211 22.40 7.72 -19.58
N VAL A 212 22.00 7.01 -20.62
CA VAL A 212 22.91 6.27 -21.49
C VAL A 212 22.77 6.84 -22.90
N GLU A 213 23.82 7.52 -23.37
CA GLU A 213 23.80 8.25 -24.63
C GLU A 213 23.96 7.34 -25.85
N ASP A 214 24.70 6.26 -25.76
CA ASP A 214 24.77 5.21 -26.80
C ASP A 214 25.07 3.84 -26.18
N LEU A 215 24.07 2.96 -26.14
CA LEU A 215 24.20 1.58 -25.69
C LEU A 215 25.02 0.69 -26.68
N MET A 216 25.25 1.19 -27.89
CA MET A 216 26.02 0.50 -28.90
C MET A 216 27.53 0.72 -28.73
N ASP A 217 27.96 1.52 -27.78
CA ASP A 217 29.37 1.72 -27.46
C ASP A 217 30.01 0.40 -26.98
N ASN A 218 31.23 0.12 -27.43
CA ASN A 218 31.91 -1.15 -27.24
C ASN A 218 32.09 -1.59 -25.77
N GLU A 219 32.08 -0.64 -24.82
CA GLU A 219 32.21 -0.94 -23.41
C GLU A 219 30.86 -1.30 -22.73
N LEU A 220 29.74 -0.76 -23.20
CA LEU A 220 28.42 -0.94 -22.61
C LEU A 220 27.58 -2.05 -23.25
N ALA A 221 27.79 -2.30 -24.54
CA ALA A 221 27.04 -3.29 -25.33
C ALA A 221 27.00 -4.69 -24.70
N PRO A 222 28.13 -5.27 -24.21
CA PRO A 222 28.13 -6.60 -23.61
C PRO A 222 27.33 -6.68 -22.30
N LEU A 223 27.23 -5.55 -21.57
CA LEU A 223 26.52 -5.47 -20.29
C LEU A 223 25.00 -5.41 -20.46
N HIS A 224 24.53 -5.02 -21.65
CA HIS A 224 23.11 -4.79 -21.96
C HIS A 224 22.66 -5.51 -23.26
N ALA A 225 23.19 -6.71 -23.50
CA ALA A 225 22.98 -7.45 -24.75
C ALA A 225 21.50 -7.59 -25.18
N GLY A 226 20.58 -7.81 -24.24
CA GLY A 226 19.14 -7.87 -24.53
C GLY A 226 18.57 -6.55 -25.04
N THR A 227 18.99 -5.42 -24.49
CA THR A 227 18.55 -4.09 -24.91
C THR A 227 19.17 -3.69 -26.25
N VAL A 228 20.44 -4.03 -26.45
CA VAL A 228 21.18 -3.82 -27.71
C VAL A 228 20.57 -4.65 -28.86
N ALA A 229 20.14 -5.88 -28.59
CA ALA A 229 19.48 -6.74 -29.58
C ALA A 229 18.17 -6.14 -30.12
N LEU A 230 17.52 -5.25 -29.36
CA LEU A 230 16.32 -4.51 -29.76
C LEU A 230 16.63 -3.24 -30.57
N GLY A 231 17.92 -2.95 -30.82
CA GLY A 231 18.36 -1.75 -31.54
C GLY A 231 18.26 -0.45 -30.76
N ILE A 232 18.07 -0.53 -29.43
CA ILE A 232 17.97 0.63 -28.54
C ILE A 232 19.34 1.27 -28.40
N ARG A 233 19.42 2.58 -28.58
CA ARG A 233 20.66 3.35 -28.43
C ARG A 233 20.64 4.22 -27.18
N HIS A 234 19.58 4.93 -26.95
CA HIS A 234 19.47 5.90 -25.87
C HIS A 234 18.53 5.40 -24.80
N VAL A 235 18.93 5.54 -23.53
CA VAL A 235 18.10 5.19 -22.36
C VAL A 235 18.14 6.35 -21.39
N LEU A 236 16.96 6.67 -20.86
CA LEU A 236 16.76 7.62 -19.78
C LEU A 236 15.91 6.93 -18.72
N CYS A 237 16.46 6.75 -17.52
CA CYS A 237 15.77 6.08 -16.43
C CYS A 237 15.83 6.94 -15.18
N THR A 238 14.67 7.25 -14.59
CA THR A 238 14.55 8.09 -13.41
C THR A 238 13.83 7.36 -12.28
N PRO A 239 14.24 7.52 -11.01
CA PRO A 239 13.50 6.98 -9.88
C PRO A 239 12.22 7.78 -9.63
N LEU A 240 11.14 7.08 -9.31
CA LEU A 240 9.90 7.66 -8.78
C LEU A 240 10.04 7.78 -7.27
N ARG A 241 10.23 9.01 -6.75
CA ARG A 241 10.53 9.25 -5.34
C ARG A 241 9.40 9.94 -4.61
N LEU A 242 9.10 9.45 -3.42
CA LEU A 242 8.21 10.11 -2.46
C LEU A 242 9.03 10.80 -1.37
N VAL A 243 8.70 12.06 -1.13
CA VAL A 243 9.16 12.77 0.07
C VAL A 243 8.17 12.45 1.18
N ARG A 244 8.55 11.61 2.13
CA ARG A 244 7.72 11.35 3.30
C ARG A 244 7.88 12.48 4.32
N TYR A 245 6.80 13.18 4.60
CA TYR A 245 6.73 14.07 5.77
C TYR A 245 6.64 13.21 7.02
N VAL A 246 7.54 13.44 7.96
CA VAL A 246 7.57 12.72 9.24
C VAL A 246 7.01 13.63 10.32
N GLU A 247 6.07 13.16 11.12
CA GLU A 247 5.44 13.95 12.20
C GLU A 247 6.39 14.31 13.34
N ARG A 248 7.52 13.60 13.48
CA ARG A 248 8.50 13.85 14.54
C ARG A 248 9.82 14.39 13.99
N ARG A 249 10.32 15.47 14.60
CA ARG A 249 11.56 16.20 14.20
C ARG A 249 12.85 15.37 14.24
N ASP A 250 12.88 14.25 14.91
CA ASP A 250 14.04 13.36 15.12
C ASP A 250 14.13 12.19 14.12
N GLN A 251 13.11 11.99 13.28
CA GLN A 251 13.18 11.01 12.20
C GLN A 251 13.76 11.67 10.94
N LYS A 252 14.79 11.05 10.35
CA LYS A 252 15.36 11.50 9.06
C LYS A 252 14.26 11.45 8.00
N VAL A 253 14.01 12.60 7.36
CA VAL A 253 13.21 12.68 6.13
C VAL A 253 13.88 11.79 5.09
N GLY A 254 13.34 10.59 4.85
CA GLY A 254 13.88 9.66 3.88
C GLY A 254 13.14 9.83 2.56
N GLU A 255 13.86 10.12 1.48
CA GLU A 255 13.33 9.93 0.13
C GLU A 255 13.21 8.42 -0.11
N GLN A 256 12.01 7.92 -0.33
CA GLN A 256 11.78 6.51 -0.69
C GLN A 256 11.43 6.41 -2.17
N ALA A 257 12.23 5.66 -2.92
CA ALA A 257 11.84 5.28 -4.28
C ALA A 257 10.69 4.26 -4.22
N ILE A 258 9.60 4.53 -4.95
CA ILE A 258 8.46 3.60 -5.10
C ILE A 258 8.53 2.80 -6.40
N GLY A 259 9.45 3.16 -7.28
CA GLY A 259 9.63 2.54 -8.58
C GLY A 259 10.57 3.32 -9.47
N VAL A 260 10.53 3.02 -10.76
CA VAL A 260 11.30 3.71 -11.80
C VAL A 260 10.46 3.97 -13.04
N LEU A 261 10.75 5.07 -13.71
CA LEU A 261 10.25 5.41 -15.03
C LEU A 261 11.42 5.27 -16.01
N TYR A 262 11.27 4.38 -16.99
CA TYR A 262 12.27 4.08 -18.01
C TYR A 262 11.76 4.50 -19.37
N LEU A 263 12.62 5.16 -20.14
CA LEU A 263 12.35 5.63 -21.50
C LEU A 263 13.50 5.19 -22.42
N ASP A 264 13.19 4.80 -23.65
CA ASP A 264 14.19 4.47 -24.64
C ASP A 264 13.88 5.00 -26.04
N SER A 265 14.92 5.09 -26.88
CA SER A 265 14.83 5.45 -28.27
C SER A 265 15.94 4.80 -29.10
N ARG A 266 15.63 4.51 -30.37
CA ARG A 266 16.59 4.07 -31.41
C ARG A 266 17.13 5.25 -32.20
N GLU A 267 16.45 6.40 -32.18
CA GLU A 267 16.83 7.60 -32.93
C GLU A 267 17.97 8.33 -32.22
N ARG A 268 18.99 8.77 -32.98
CA ARG A 268 20.12 9.53 -32.44
C ARG A 268 19.65 10.89 -31.88
N GLY A 269 20.07 11.23 -30.66
CA GLY A 269 19.89 12.55 -30.07
C GLY A 269 18.53 12.84 -29.43
N ALA A 270 17.62 11.85 -29.37
CA ALA A 270 16.25 12.07 -28.92
C ALA A 270 16.09 12.36 -27.42
N LEU A 271 17.03 11.96 -26.54
CA LEU A 271 16.85 11.97 -25.07
C LEU A 271 17.83 12.87 -24.30
N VAL A 272 18.68 13.66 -24.97
CA VAL A 272 19.89 14.23 -24.36
C VAL A 272 19.80 15.73 -24.02
N SER A 273 18.66 16.41 -24.24
CA SER A 273 18.56 17.84 -23.92
C SER A 273 18.44 18.08 -22.39
N SER A 274 19.12 19.13 -21.91
CA SER A 274 19.04 19.54 -20.50
C SER A 274 17.62 19.90 -20.07
N SER A 275 16.83 20.48 -20.98
CA SER A 275 15.42 20.83 -20.76
C SER A 275 14.54 19.58 -20.59
N ALA A 276 14.74 18.53 -21.41
CA ALA A 276 14.02 17.27 -21.29
C ALA A 276 14.32 16.57 -19.96
N ARG A 277 15.58 16.61 -19.52
CA ARG A 277 16.01 16.04 -18.23
C ARG A 277 15.32 16.72 -17.05
N SER A 278 15.38 18.05 -16.97
CA SER A 278 14.73 18.81 -15.87
C SER A 278 13.21 18.62 -15.86
N ALA A 279 12.58 18.57 -17.03
CA ALA A 279 11.15 18.32 -17.16
C ALA A 279 10.78 16.89 -16.69
N LEU A 280 11.62 15.88 -17.00
CA LEU A 280 11.39 14.52 -16.55
C LEU A 280 11.58 14.37 -15.04
N GLU A 281 12.57 15.01 -14.44
CA GLU A 281 12.77 15.01 -12.99
C GLU A 281 11.57 15.61 -12.26
N MET A 282 11.02 16.76 -12.74
CA MET A 282 9.79 17.34 -12.20
C MET A 282 8.58 16.42 -12.39
N LEU A 283 8.40 15.87 -13.59
CA LEU A 283 7.29 14.96 -13.88
C LEU A 283 7.37 13.69 -13.01
N SER A 284 8.57 13.17 -12.78
CA SER A 284 8.78 11.95 -11.97
C SER A 284 8.42 12.16 -10.50
N ALA A 285 8.70 13.33 -9.94
CA ALA A 285 8.33 13.66 -8.56
C ALA A 285 6.80 13.74 -8.40
N GLU A 286 6.12 14.46 -9.28
CA GLU A 286 4.65 14.57 -9.27
C GLU A 286 3.98 13.23 -9.62
N ALA A 287 4.56 12.47 -10.55
CA ALA A 287 4.10 11.14 -10.91
C ALA A 287 4.17 10.17 -9.73
N ALA A 288 5.26 10.19 -8.96
CA ALA A 288 5.39 9.36 -7.77
C ALA A 288 4.27 9.63 -6.76
N LEU A 289 3.97 10.90 -6.51
CA LEU A 289 2.88 11.30 -5.61
C LEU A 289 1.52 10.86 -6.13
N ALA A 290 1.25 11.07 -7.43
CA ALA A 290 -0.03 10.70 -8.05
C ALA A 290 -0.24 9.17 -8.06
N ILE A 291 0.82 8.40 -8.35
CA ILE A 291 0.78 6.93 -8.33
C ILE A 291 0.50 6.42 -6.92
N GLU A 292 1.17 6.96 -5.89
CA GLU A 292 0.95 6.56 -4.51
C GLU A 292 -0.45 6.93 -4.03
N ASN A 293 -0.93 8.13 -4.35
CA ASN A 293 -2.30 8.53 -4.04
C ASN A 293 -3.35 7.60 -4.69
N ALA A 294 -3.17 7.24 -5.96
CA ALA A 294 -4.06 6.31 -6.66
C ALA A 294 -4.00 4.90 -6.04
N ARG A 295 -2.82 4.44 -5.62
CA ARG A 295 -2.64 3.17 -4.91
C ARG A 295 -3.35 3.16 -3.55
N LEU A 296 -3.14 4.21 -2.75
CA LEU A 296 -3.79 4.36 -1.44
C LEU A 296 -5.32 4.45 -1.58
N TYR A 297 -5.80 5.20 -2.56
CA TYR A 297 -7.23 5.30 -2.84
C TYR A 297 -7.85 3.95 -3.21
N ARG A 298 -7.18 3.17 -4.08
CA ARG A 298 -7.61 1.82 -4.42
C ARG A 298 -7.65 0.90 -3.19
N GLN A 299 -6.61 0.92 -2.37
CA GLN A 299 -6.57 0.14 -1.12
C GLN A 299 -7.71 0.55 -0.17
N ALA A 300 -7.99 1.84 -0.05
CA ALA A 300 -9.10 2.33 0.78
C ALA A 300 -10.47 1.86 0.26
N LEU A 301 -10.68 1.88 -1.06
CA LEU A 301 -11.91 1.36 -1.68
C LEU A 301 -12.07 -0.14 -1.47
N ASP A 302 -11.01 -0.93 -1.69
CA ASP A 302 -11.04 -2.39 -1.49
C ASP A 302 -11.32 -2.73 -0.02
N LYS A 303 -10.70 -2.00 0.92
CA LYS A 303 -10.96 -2.13 2.35
C LYS A 303 -12.42 -1.77 2.70
N ALA A 304 -12.93 -0.65 2.21
CA ALA A 304 -14.30 -0.23 2.45
C ALA A 304 -15.33 -1.24 1.90
N LYS A 305 -15.07 -1.80 0.72
CA LYS A 305 -15.89 -2.86 0.13
C LYS A 305 -15.88 -4.12 0.99
N TYR A 306 -14.70 -4.55 1.43
CA TYR A 306 -14.56 -5.72 2.31
C TYR A 306 -15.29 -5.51 3.65
N GLU A 307 -15.15 -4.34 4.27
CA GLU A 307 -15.87 -3.99 5.50
C GLU A 307 -17.39 -3.99 5.30
N GLN A 308 -17.87 -3.53 4.14
CA GLN A 308 -19.29 -3.57 3.80
C GLN A 308 -19.80 -5.02 3.64
N GLU A 309 -19.04 -5.88 2.97
CA GLU A 309 -19.38 -7.31 2.82
C GLU A 309 -19.44 -8.01 4.19
N LEU A 310 -18.50 -7.71 5.09
CA LEU A 310 -18.51 -8.22 6.47
C LEU A 310 -19.72 -7.73 7.28
N LYS A 311 -20.14 -6.47 7.12
CA LYS A 311 -21.36 -5.96 7.78
C LYS A 311 -22.60 -6.72 7.36
N VAL A 312 -22.71 -7.07 6.06
CA VAL A 312 -23.83 -7.87 5.56
C VAL A 312 -23.78 -9.29 6.15
N ALA A 313 -22.58 -9.92 6.16
CA ALA A 313 -22.40 -11.24 6.77
C ALA A 313 -22.78 -11.25 8.26
N ALA A 314 -22.36 -10.23 9.02
CA ALA A 314 -22.72 -10.05 10.43
C ALA A 314 -24.25 -9.87 10.65
N ALA A 315 -24.92 -9.18 9.75
CA ALA A 315 -26.37 -9.04 9.81
C ALA A 315 -27.09 -10.37 9.56
N ILE A 316 -26.59 -11.16 8.61
CA ILE A 316 -27.12 -12.51 8.33
C ILE A 316 -26.87 -13.43 9.54
N GLN A 317 -25.64 -13.47 10.08
CA GLN A 317 -25.31 -14.32 11.22
C GLN A 317 -26.18 -13.98 12.44
N ARG A 318 -26.35 -12.71 12.76
CA ARG A 318 -27.24 -12.26 13.84
C ARG A 318 -28.70 -12.66 13.60
N GLY A 319 -29.16 -12.63 12.35
CA GLY A 319 -30.50 -13.07 11.99
C GLY A 319 -30.73 -14.58 12.07
N LEU A 320 -29.65 -15.39 12.13
CA LEU A 320 -29.72 -16.83 12.34
C LEU A 320 -29.75 -17.22 13.82
N LEU A 321 -29.27 -16.33 14.72
CA LEU A 321 -29.36 -16.58 16.16
C LEU A 321 -30.81 -16.47 16.63
N PRO A 322 -31.23 -17.29 17.61
CA PRO A 322 -32.57 -17.18 18.20
C PRO A 322 -32.75 -15.92 19.02
N GLU A 323 -33.99 -15.61 19.39
CA GLU A 323 -34.24 -14.56 20.39
C GLU A 323 -33.45 -14.84 21.68
N PRO A 324 -32.67 -13.87 22.18
CA PRO A 324 -31.75 -14.12 23.28
C PRO A 324 -32.45 -14.45 24.58
N ASN A 325 -33.70 -14.02 24.76
CA ASN A 325 -34.49 -14.21 25.98
C ASN A 325 -35.73 -15.01 25.67
N VAL A 326 -35.83 -16.21 26.21
CA VAL A 326 -36.97 -17.09 26.04
C VAL A 326 -37.46 -17.61 27.41
N SER A 327 -38.76 -17.82 27.55
CA SER A 327 -39.36 -18.41 28.74
C SER A 327 -40.47 -19.37 28.36
N GLY A 328 -40.49 -20.53 29.01
CA GLY A 328 -41.52 -21.53 28.85
C GLY A 328 -42.36 -21.73 30.12
N ALA A 329 -43.11 -22.83 30.12
CA ALA A 329 -43.98 -23.17 31.25
C ALA A 329 -43.19 -23.58 32.52
N PHE A 330 -41.92 -23.99 32.36
CA PHE A 330 -41.10 -24.52 33.46
C PHE A 330 -39.64 -24.01 33.46
N PHE A 331 -39.29 -23.13 32.53
CA PHE A 331 -37.93 -22.60 32.38
C PHE A 331 -37.91 -21.14 31.99
N THR A 332 -36.78 -20.50 32.26
CA THR A 332 -36.38 -19.19 31.74
C THR A 332 -34.95 -19.30 31.22
N ALA A 333 -34.70 -18.84 30.01
CA ALA A 333 -33.37 -18.81 29.44
C ALA A 333 -33.01 -17.43 28.91
N ALA A 334 -31.76 -17.06 29.01
CA ALA A 334 -31.18 -15.86 28.45
C ALA A 334 -29.81 -16.16 27.86
N ALA A 335 -29.45 -15.48 26.77
CA ALA A 335 -28.12 -15.54 26.17
C ALA A 335 -27.61 -14.14 25.78
N SER A 336 -26.31 -14.02 25.72
CA SER A 336 -25.63 -12.87 25.16
C SER A 336 -24.40 -13.36 24.41
N SER A 337 -24.25 -12.93 23.16
CA SER A 337 -23.08 -13.24 22.34
C SER A 337 -22.57 -11.96 21.69
N ALA A 338 -21.28 -11.68 21.86
CA ALA A 338 -20.58 -10.53 21.36
C ALA A 338 -19.31 -10.98 20.63
N PRO A 339 -19.30 -10.95 19.30
CA PRO A 339 -18.12 -11.32 18.53
C PRO A 339 -17.00 -10.29 18.72
N CYS A 340 -15.74 -10.74 18.79
CA CYS A 340 -14.54 -9.90 18.86
C CYS A 340 -14.22 -9.20 17.51
N LEU A 341 -14.68 -9.78 16.41
CA LEU A 341 -14.58 -9.22 15.05
C LEU A 341 -15.99 -8.88 14.53
N ALA A 342 -16.09 -8.58 13.23
CA ALA A 342 -17.38 -8.31 12.61
C ALA A 342 -18.35 -9.49 12.67
N VAL A 343 -17.83 -10.72 12.60
CA VAL A 343 -18.53 -12.02 12.71
C VAL A 343 -17.74 -12.94 13.63
N GLY A 344 -18.41 -13.86 14.31
CA GLY A 344 -17.84 -14.73 15.34
C GLY A 344 -17.98 -16.22 15.06
N GLY A 345 -17.14 -17.02 15.73
CA GLY A 345 -17.20 -18.48 15.77
C GLY A 345 -18.20 -19.02 16.80
N ASP A 346 -18.47 -18.21 17.81
CA ASP A 346 -19.43 -18.56 18.86
C ASP A 346 -20.86 -18.63 18.33
N PHE A 347 -21.62 -19.57 18.86
CA PHE A 347 -23.04 -19.71 18.57
C PHE A 347 -23.80 -20.27 19.79
N PHE A 348 -25.08 -19.95 19.85
CA PHE A 348 -26.03 -20.60 20.72
C PHE A 348 -27.36 -20.80 19.98
N ASP A 349 -28.15 -21.75 20.41
CA ASP A 349 -29.47 -21.98 19.84
C ASP A 349 -30.39 -22.68 20.86
N TYR A 350 -31.69 -22.57 20.62
CA TYR A 350 -32.76 -23.17 21.40
C TYR A 350 -33.67 -24.01 20.51
N VAL A 351 -34.22 -25.08 21.09
CA VAL A 351 -35.15 -25.93 20.38
C VAL A 351 -36.26 -26.44 21.31
N ASP A 352 -37.49 -26.29 20.85
CA ASP A 352 -38.65 -26.95 21.47
C ASP A 352 -38.70 -28.40 21.01
N LEU A 353 -38.59 -29.32 21.95
CA LEU A 353 -38.56 -30.74 21.70
C LEU A 353 -39.93 -31.39 21.99
N PRO A 354 -40.20 -32.60 21.44
CA PRO A 354 -41.38 -33.40 21.83
C PRO A 354 -41.47 -33.57 23.34
N ASP A 355 -42.68 -33.84 23.83
CA ASP A 355 -42.99 -33.98 25.26
C ASP A 355 -42.71 -32.72 26.09
N ARG A 356 -42.81 -31.56 25.46
CA ARG A 356 -42.62 -30.22 26.06
C ARG A 356 -41.23 -30.01 26.66
N ARG A 357 -40.20 -30.75 26.20
CA ARG A 357 -38.83 -30.57 26.63
C ARG A 357 -38.18 -29.38 25.93
N PHE A 358 -37.21 -28.76 26.57
CA PHE A 358 -36.47 -27.60 26.08
C PHE A 358 -35.00 -27.98 25.87
N GLY A 359 -34.53 -27.85 24.62
CA GLY A 359 -33.14 -28.05 24.25
C GLY A 359 -32.41 -26.74 24.12
N PHE A 360 -31.13 -26.69 24.53
CA PHE A 360 -30.28 -25.53 24.39
C PHE A 360 -28.84 -25.94 24.11
N ILE A 361 -28.21 -25.26 23.17
CA ILE A 361 -26.84 -25.51 22.74
C ILE A 361 -26.03 -24.24 22.82
N VAL A 362 -24.75 -24.37 23.15
CA VAL A 362 -23.73 -23.33 22.99
C VAL A 362 -22.47 -23.98 22.43
N GLY A 363 -21.73 -23.28 21.62
CA GLY A 363 -20.48 -23.81 21.08
C GLY A 363 -19.60 -22.70 20.51
N ASP A 364 -18.34 -23.07 20.30
CA ASP A 364 -17.32 -22.23 19.71
C ASP A 364 -16.55 -22.99 18.63
N VAL A 365 -16.30 -22.33 17.51
CA VAL A 365 -15.59 -22.85 16.34
C VAL A 365 -14.14 -22.37 16.36
N ALA A 366 -13.19 -23.30 16.36
CA ALA A 366 -11.77 -23.00 16.34
C ALA A 366 -11.36 -22.03 15.21
N GLY A 367 -10.78 -20.89 15.59
CA GLY A 367 -10.38 -19.80 14.72
C GLY A 367 -11.36 -18.64 14.72
N LYS A 368 -11.06 -17.56 13.99
CA LYS A 368 -11.80 -16.30 14.05
C LYS A 368 -12.26 -15.82 12.68
N GLY A 369 -13.22 -14.92 12.68
CA GLY A 369 -13.70 -14.24 11.49
C GLY A 369 -14.57 -15.09 10.57
N SER A 370 -14.63 -14.72 9.28
CA SER A 370 -15.60 -15.29 8.33
C SER A 370 -15.60 -16.83 8.20
N PRO A 371 -14.46 -17.54 8.24
CA PRO A 371 -14.48 -18.99 8.13
C PRO A 371 -15.10 -19.68 9.36
N ALA A 372 -14.84 -19.16 10.58
CA ALA A 372 -15.44 -19.67 11.81
C ALA A 372 -16.95 -19.38 11.84
N ALA A 373 -17.35 -18.17 11.47
CA ALA A 373 -18.75 -17.75 11.38
C ALA A 373 -19.59 -18.60 10.42
N LEU A 374 -19.02 -18.95 9.27
CA LEU A 374 -19.69 -19.84 8.29
C LEU A 374 -19.90 -21.25 8.86
N LEU A 375 -18.90 -21.79 9.56
CA LEU A 375 -18.99 -23.10 10.18
C LEU A 375 -19.99 -23.07 11.34
N ALA A 376 -19.98 -22.05 12.20
CA ALA A 376 -20.95 -21.85 13.27
C ALA A 376 -22.38 -21.86 12.72
N SER A 377 -22.63 -21.07 11.64
CA SER A 377 -23.94 -21.03 10.98
C SER A 377 -24.37 -22.40 10.42
N ALA A 378 -23.43 -23.16 9.84
CA ALA A 378 -23.70 -24.51 9.34
C ALA A 378 -24.06 -25.47 10.48
N VAL A 379 -23.34 -25.40 11.61
CA VAL A 379 -23.58 -26.22 12.81
C VAL A 379 -24.93 -25.90 13.43
N THR A 380 -25.30 -24.62 13.55
CA THR A 380 -26.63 -24.21 14.01
C THR A 380 -27.73 -24.81 13.15
N GLY A 381 -27.57 -24.74 11.80
CA GLY A 381 -28.52 -25.39 10.88
C GLY A 381 -28.59 -26.93 11.03
N MET A 382 -27.43 -27.57 11.25
CA MET A 382 -27.40 -29.03 11.52
C MET A 382 -28.05 -29.36 12.85
N PHE A 383 -27.81 -28.57 13.90
CA PHE A 383 -28.43 -28.73 15.21
C PHE A 383 -29.95 -28.65 15.12
N GLY A 384 -30.50 -27.62 14.50
CA GLY A 384 -31.96 -27.47 14.29
C GLY A 384 -32.58 -28.66 13.57
N ALA A 385 -31.88 -29.22 12.57
CA ALA A 385 -32.36 -30.38 11.84
C ALA A 385 -32.27 -31.69 12.66
N GLU A 386 -31.11 -31.96 13.29
CA GLU A 386 -30.87 -33.23 13.98
C GLU A 386 -31.64 -33.34 15.32
N SER A 387 -31.79 -32.23 16.06
CA SER A 387 -32.53 -32.19 17.33
C SER A 387 -34.02 -32.51 17.17
N THR A 388 -34.59 -32.26 15.99
CA THR A 388 -36.00 -32.59 15.68
C THR A 388 -36.26 -34.09 15.70
N TYR A 389 -35.27 -34.91 15.30
CA TYR A 389 -35.43 -36.36 15.14
C TYR A 389 -34.79 -37.17 16.25
N GLN A 390 -33.87 -36.63 17.00
CA GLN A 390 -33.14 -37.31 18.04
C GLN A 390 -33.55 -36.78 19.43
N THR A 391 -33.67 -37.65 20.39
CA THR A 391 -34.08 -37.32 21.76
C THR A 391 -32.91 -37.26 22.74
N SER A 392 -31.78 -37.89 22.37
CA SER A 392 -30.56 -37.98 23.19
C SER A 392 -29.57 -36.89 22.77
N PRO A 393 -29.07 -36.07 23.68
CA PRO A 393 -28.01 -35.09 23.42
C PRO A 393 -26.77 -35.71 22.78
N ALA A 394 -26.30 -36.83 23.27
CA ALA A 394 -25.14 -37.54 22.73
C ALA A 394 -25.34 -37.96 21.27
N SER A 395 -26.54 -38.42 20.92
CA SER A 395 -26.87 -38.81 19.55
C SER A 395 -26.88 -37.62 18.58
N VAL A 396 -27.43 -36.46 18.96
CA VAL A 396 -27.43 -35.23 18.16
C VAL A 396 -25.98 -34.81 17.88
N ILE A 397 -25.16 -34.71 18.91
CA ILE A 397 -23.77 -34.27 18.80
C ILE A 397 -22.94 -35.24 17.94
N SER A 398 -23.14 -36.55 18.10
CA SER A 398 -22.48 -37.59 17.28
C SER A 398 -22.83 -37.42 15.79
N ARG A 399 -24.08 -37.13 15.45
CA ARG A 399 -24.52 -36.92 14.06
C ARG A 399 -23.95 -35.62 13.47
N ILE A 400 -23.90 -34.56 14.25
CA ILE A 400 -23.25 -33.29 13.86
C ILE A 400 -21.76 -33.56 13.60
N ASN A 401 -21.05 -34.22 14.50
CA ASN A 401 -19.66 -34.63 14.33
C ASN A 401 -19.41 -35.37 13.02
N HIS A 402 -20.20 -36.42 12.77
CA HIS A 402 -20.13 -37.20 11.53
C HIS A 402 -20.37 -36.32 10.28
N GLY A 403 -21.36 -35.43 10.34
CA GLY A 403 -21.69 -34.49 9.26
C GLY A 403 -20.56 -33.51 8.96
N LEU A 404 -19.84 -33.03 9.96
CA LEU A 404 -18.68 -32.16 9.84
C LEU A 404 -17.48 -32.90 9.27
N PHE A 405 -17.13 -34.05 9.84
CA PHE A 405 -15.99 -34.85 9.41
C PHE A 405 -16.09 -35.24 7.92
N ARG A 406 -17.24 -35.69 7.47
CA ARG A 406 -17.49 -36.04 6.04
C ARG A 406 -17.25 -34.88 5.07
N ARG A 407 -17.37 -33.64 5.49
CA ARG A 407 -17.13 -32.45 4.65
C ARG A 407 -15.68 -32.03 4.59
N SER A 408 -14.78 -32.71 5.36
CA SER A 408 -13.32 -32.46 5.40
C SER A 408 -12.97 -30.95 5.41
N ILE A 409 -13.58 -30.20 6.31
CA ILE A 409 -13.28 -28.77 6.43
C ILE A 409 -11.91 -28.68 7.10
N GLU A 410 -10.88 -28.37 6.30
CA GLU A 410 -9.46 -28.36 6.63
C GLU A 410 -9.17 -27.90 8.07
N ASN A 411 -8.71 -28.84 8.92
CA ASN A 411 -8.19 -28.62 10.28
C ASN A 411 -9.06 -27.76 11.22
N ARG A 412 -10.37 -27.70 10.99
CA ARG A 412 -11.27 -26.95 11.86
C ARG A 412 -12.11 -27.90 12.70
N PHE A 413 -12.18 -27.59 13.96
CA PHE A 413 -12.99 -28.28 14.94
C PHE A 413 -13.85 -27.27 15.70
N LEU A 414 -14.78 -27.76 16.46
CA LEU A 414 -15.56 -26.93 17.36
C LEU A 414 -15.77 -27.62 18.70
N THR A 415 -15.99 -26.80 19.70
CA THR A 415 -16.44 -27.23 21.00
C THR A 415 -17.93 -26.96 21.14
N THR A 416 -18.67 -27.80 21.86
CA THR A 416 -20.09 -27.53 22.08
C THR A 416 -20.60 -28.21 23.35
N PHE A 417 -21.57 -27.58 23.98
CA PHE A 417 -22.37 -28.17 25.06
C PHE A 417 -23.85 -28.18 24.62
N TYR A 418 -24.49 -29.33 24.75
CA TYR A 418 -25.91 -29.49 24.47
C TYR A 418 -26.64 -30.06 25.67
N GLY A 419 -27.68 -29.35 26.14
CA GLY A 419 -28.52 -29.74 27.26
C GLY A 419 -29.99 -29.84 26.88
N VAL A 420 -30.70 -30.79 27.45
CA VAL A 420 -32.16 -30.98 27.33
C VAL A 420 -32.78 -30.95 28.71
N LEU A 421 -33.62 -29.97 29.01
CA LEU A 421 -34.37 -29.81 30.23
C LEU A 421 -35.80 -30.30 30.07
N SER A 422 -36.25 -31.17 30.96
CA SER A 422 -37.60 -31.73 30.97
C SER A 422 -38.50 -30.97 31.99
N PRO A 423 -39.85 -31.04 31.83
CA PRO A 423 -40.78 -30.34 32.74
C PRO A 423 -40.68 -30.80 34.21
N ASP A 424 -40.21 -32.01 34.46
CA ASP A 424 -39.99 -32.57 35.79
C ASP A 424 -38.64 -32.14 36.41
N GLY A 425 -37.84 -31.35 35.70
CA GLY A 425 -36.54 -30.88 36.15
C GLY A 425 -35.38 -31.83 35.81
N ALA A 426 -35.61 -32.90 35.08
CA ALA A 426 -34.52 -33.74 34.60
C ALA A 426 -33.73 -32.98 33.50
N LEU A 427 -32.45 -32.77 33.76
CA LEU A 427 -31.49 -32.22 32.80
C LEU A 427 -30.61 -33.35 32.26
N THR A 428 -30.73 -33.64 30.97
CA THR A 428 -29.83 -34.54 30.26
C THR A 428 -28.90 -33.74 29.38
N PHE A 429 -27.58 -33.97 29.44
CA PHE A 429 -26.60 -33.18 28.71
C PHE A 429 -25.42 -33.98 28.20
N THR A 430 -24.72 -33.43 27.22
CA THR A 430 -23.40 -33.91 26.75
C THR A 430 -22.50 -32.71 26.47
N ASN A 431 -21.22 -32.84 26.78
CA ASN A 431 -20.18 -31.83 26.51
C ASN A 431 -19.23 -32.38 25.43
N GLY A 432 -19.14 -31.71 24.30
CA GLY A 432 -18.22 -31.99 23.20
C GLY A 432 -16.97 -31.11 23.29
N GLY A 433 -16.22 -31.19 24.38
CA GLY A 433 -14.97 -30.46 24.58
C GLY A 433 -15.12 -28.96 24.86
N HIS A 434 -16.32 -28.51 25.19
CA HIS A 434 -16.59 -27.10 25.52
C HIS A 434 -16.24 -26.78 26.98
N ASN A 435 -15.98 -25.50 27.27
CA ASN A 435 -15.81 -25.04 28.65
C ASN A 435 -16.97 -25.53 29.48
N ALA A 436 -16.66 -26.32 30.51
CA ALA A 436 -17.68 -27.03 31.29
C ALA A 436 -18.65 -26.02 31.93
N PRO A 437 -19.95 -26.02 31.59
CA PRO A 437 -20.92 -25.13 32.20
C PRO A 437 -21.04 -25.36 33.70
N VAL A 438 -21.49 -24.32 34.40
CA VAL A 438 -21.68 -24.34 35.86
C VAL A 438 -23.16 -24.52 36.16
N LEU A 439 -23.52 -25.66 36.79
CA LEU A 439 -24.82 -25.81 37.41
C LEU A 439 -24.77 -25.23 38.84
N VAL A 440 -25.59 -24.23 39.09
CA VAL A 440 -25.74 -23.53 40.39
C VAL A 440 -26.98 -24.04 41.08
N THR A 441 -26.78 -24.68 42.24
CA THR A 441 -27.87 -25.21 43.07
C THR A 441 -27.85 -24.57 44.47
N ARG A 442 -28.87 -24.80 45.29
CA ARG A 442 -28.89 -24.30 46.68
C ARG A 442 -27.72 -24.82 47.50
N SER A 443 -27.20 -26.03 47.16
CA SER A 443 -26.12 -26.70 47.89
C SER A 443 -24.73 -26.34 47.43
N GLY A 444 -24.58 -25.64 46.33
CA GLY A 444 -23.29 -25.25 45.72
C GLY A 444 -23.30 -25.29 44.23
N VAL A 445 -22.10 -25.39 43.64
CA VAL A 445 -21.90 -25.41 42.18
C VAL A 445 -21.36 -26.76 41.72
N LYS A 446 -21.73 -27.22 40.53
CA LYS A 446 -21.21 -28.44 39.87
C LYS A 446 -20.80 -28.10 38.44
N ARG A 447 -19.64 -28.59 37.98
CA ARG A 447 -19.25 -28.54 36.57
C ARG A 447 -19.92 -29.66 35.77
N LEU A 448 -20.38 -29.35 34.57
CA LEU A 448 -21.03 -30.28 33.64
C LEU A 448 -20.02 -30.74 32.60
N GLU A 449 -19.23 -31.76 32.94
CA GLU A 449 -18.07 -32.21 32.15
C GLU A 449 -18.36 -33.44 31.28
N THR A 450 -19.42 -34.21 31.63
CA THR A 450 -19.73 -35.49 30.97
C THR A 450 -19.98 -35.31 29.48
N GLY A 451 -19.28 -36.06 28.63
CA GLY A 451 -19.41 -35.95 27.18
C GLY A 451 -18.30 -36.65 26.42
N GLY A 452 -17.61 -35.93 25.53
CA GLY A 452 -16.57 -36.45 24.65
C GLY A 452 -15.56 -35.41 24.23
N MET A 453 -14.86 -35.69 23.16
CA MET A 453 -13.88 -34.77 22.57
C MET A 453 -14.56 -33.69 21.69
N VAL A 454 -13.79 -32.72 21.24
CA VAL A 454 -14.22 -31.70 20.26
C VAL A 454 -14.75 -32.37 18.98
N LEU A 455 -15.64 -31.67 18.28
CA LEU A 455 -16.29 -32.15 17.07
C LEU A 455 -15.47 -31.78 15.80
N GLY A 456 -15.53 -32.66 14.80
CA GLY A 456 -14.93 -32.44 13.48
C GLY A 456 -13.52 -32.98 13.29
N LEU A 457 -12.80 -33.36 14.39
CA LEU A 457 -11.45 -33.93 14.28
C LEU A 457 -11.42 -35.43 14.02
N PHE A 458 -12.30 -36.19 14.67
CA PHE A 458 -12.31 -37.64 14.57
C PHE A 458 -13.69 -38.15 14.18
N GLU A 459 -13.76 -39.04 13.18
CA GLU A 459 -15.01 -39.59 12.70
C GLU A 459 -15.75 -40.43 13.75
N GLN A 460 -14.99 -41.20 14.51
CA GLN A 460 -15.52 -42.17 15.49
C GLN A 460 -15.50 -41.61 16.92
N SER A 461 -15.64 -40.29 17.10
CA SER A 461 -15.80 -39.73 18.43
C SER A 461 -17.08 -40.25 19.09
N THR A 462 -16.96 -40.74 20.32
CA THR A 462 -18.09 -41.11 21.17
C THR A 462 -18.39 -40.01 22.16
N PHE A 463 -19.66 -39.82 22.45
CA PHE A 463 -20.12 -38.83 23.41
C PHE A 463 -20.99 -39.54 24.44
N ASP A 464 -20.63 -39.36 25.71
CA ASP A 464 -21.42 -39.82 26.83
C ASP A 464 -22.43 -38.75 27.24
N GLU A 465 -23.51 -39.14 27.89
CA GLU A 465 -24.49 -38.21 28.47
C GLU A 465 -24.74 -38.49 29.93
N GLU A 466 -25.07 -37.44 30.67
CA GLU A 466 -25.43 -37.52 32.09
C GLU A 466 -26.80 -36.89 32.32
N THR A 467 -27.60 -37.45 33.21
CA THR A 467 -28.87 -36.87 33.63
C THR A 467 -28.80 -36.48 35.08
N LEU A 468 -29.14 -35.23 35.39
CA LEU A 468 -29.20 -34.62 36.71
C LEU A 468 -30.61 -34.14 37.02
N GLN A 469 -31.00 -34.10 38.29
CA GLN A 469 -32.26 -33.56 38.72
C GLN A 469 -32.08 -32.14 39.23
N MET A 470 -32.61 -31.16 38.51
CA MET A 470 -32.70 -29.76 38.93
C MET A 470 -33.92 -29.53 39.85
N GLN A 471 -33.75 -28.66 40.82
CA GLN A 471 -34.83 -28.14 41.67
C GLN A 471 -35.28 -26.75 41.18
N PRO A 472 -36.55 -26.35 41.42
CA PRO A 472 -36.98 -25.01 41.07
C PRO A 472 -36.06 -23.94 41.68
N GLY A 473 -35.54 -23.05 40.82
CA GLY A 473 -34.56 -22.01 41.12
C GLY A 473 -33.10 -22.38 40.85
N ASP A 474 -32.78 -23.66 40.56
CA ASP A 474 -31.47 -24.03 40.06
C ASP A 474 -31.27 -23.51 38.63
N PHE A 475 -30.04 -23.15 38.27
CA PHE A 475 -29.73 -22.64 36.94
C PHE A 475 -28.36 -23.08 36.47
N ILE A 476 -28.20 -23.10 35.16
CA ILE A 476 -26.96 -23.39 34.43
C ILE A 476 -26.41 -22.09 33.85
N VAL A 477 -25.09 -21.93 33.93
CA VAL A 477 -24.35 -20.89 33.18
C VAL A 477 -23.37 -21.58 32.27
N ALA A 478 -23.59 -21.48 30.95
CA ALA A 478 -22.65 -21.90 29.93
C ALA A 478 -21.94 -20.66 29.34
N PHE A 479 -20.69 -20.81 28.95
CA PHE A 479 -19.86 -19.71 28.51
C PHE A 479 -18.75 -20.19 27.57
N SER A 480 -18.38 -19.34 26.58
CA SER A 480 -17.19 -19.58 25.74
C SER A 480 -15.90 -19.21 26.48
N ASP A 481 -14.76 -19.67 25.95
CA ASP A 481 -13.44 -19.39 26.50
C ASP A 481 -13.11 -17.89 26.54
N GLY A 482 -13.63 -17.08 25.58
CA GLY A 482 -13.44 -15.64 25.58
C GLY A 482 -13.93 -14.93 26.87
N VAL A 483 -14.78 -15.58 27.69
CA VAL A 483 -15.13 -15.06 29.01
C VAL A 483 -13.99 -15.25 30.01
N THR A 484 -13.39 -16.43 30.07
CA THR A 484 -12.33 -16.79 31.03
C THR A 484 -10.96 -16.34 30.59
N GLU A 485 -10.71 -16.27 29.28
CA GLU A 485 -9.48 -15.80 28.67
C GLU A 485 -9.44 -14.29 28.40
N ALA A 486 -10.49 -13.55 28.81
CA ALA A 486 -10.52 -12.09 28.72
C ALA A 486 -9.33 -11.48 29.48
N LEU A 487 -8.54 -10.63 28.79
CA LEU A 487 -7.31 -10.05 29.31
C LEU A 487 -7.55 -8.63 29.86
N ASN A 488 -6.84 -8.30 30.92
CA ASN A 488 -6.76 -6.91 31.40
C ASN A 488 -5.54 -6.18 30.78
N THR A 489 -5.39 -4.90 31.05
CA THR A 489 -4.29 -4.04 30.58
C THR A 489 -2.88 -4.52 31.01
N THR A 490 -2.79 -5.43 31.98
CA THR A 490 -1.52 -6.06 32.41
C THR A 490 -1.29 -7.43 31.79
N GLY A 491 -2.22 -7.92 30.95
CA GLY A 491 -2.13 -9.24 30.31
C GLY A 491 -2.52 -10.42 31.24
N GLU A 492 -3.26 -10.14 32.32
CA GLU A 492 -3.80 -11.17 33.22
C GLU A 492 -5.17 -11.61 32.73
N GLU A 493 -5.45 -12.93 32.76
CA GLU A 493 -6.76 -13.51 32.39
C GLU A 493 -7.80 -13.32 33.49
N TYR A 494 -9.08 -13.18 33.10
CA TYR A 494 -10.21 -13.18 34.01
C TYR A 494 -10.30 -14.49 34.82
N ALA A 495 -10.16 -15.57 34.12
CA ALA A 495 -10.07 -16.95 34.62
C ALA A 495 -11.32 -17.44 35.38
N ASP A 496 -11.41 -18.77 35.54
CA ASP A 496 -12.51 -19.46 36.21
C ASP A 496 -12.80 -18.96 37.64
N PRO A 497 -11.81 -18.68 38.51
CA PRO A 497 -12.12 -18.24 39.88
C PRO A 497 -12.94 -16.96 39.94
N ARG A 498 -12.61 -15.98 39.09
CA ARG A 498 -13.35 -14.70 39.04
C ARG A 498 -14.75 -14.88 38.46
N LEU A 499 -14.91 -15.77 37.47
CA LEU A 499 -16.21 -16.11 36.94
C LEU A 499 -17.10 -16.73 38.00
N LEU A 500 -16.61 -17.71 38.77
CA LEU A 500 -17.36 -18.35 39.85
C LEU A 500 -17.71 -17.36 40.98
N GLU A 501 -16.79 -16.46 41.34
CA GLU A 501 -17.05 -15.39 42.30
C GLU A 501 -18.14 -14.41 41.79
N SER A 502 -18.12 -14.07 40.53
CA SER A 502 -19.13 -13.21 39.88
C SER A 502 -20.49 -13.89 39.84
N ILE A 503 -20.54 -15.19 39.48
CA ILE A 503 -21.79 -15.97 39.52
C ILE A 503 -22.37 -16.01 40.94
N ASP A 504 -21.56 -16.21 41.97
CA ASP A 504 -22.04 -16.25 43.35
C ASP A 504 -22.54 -14.86 43.84
N ARG A 505 -21.80 -13.79 43.48
CA ARG A 505 -22.16 -12.40 43.81
C ARG A 505 -23.52 -12.00 43.24
N HIS A 506 -23.82 -12.39 42.02
CA HIS A 506 -25.04 -12.00 41.28
C HIS A 506 -26.14 -13.07 41.33
N ARG A 507 -25.97 -14.12 42.17
CA ARG A 507 -26.92 -15.23 42.28
C ARG A 507 -28.37 -14.80 42.58
N ALA A 508 -28.55 -13.74 43.35
CA ALA A 508 -29.87 -13.19 43.65
C ALA A 508 -30.59 -12.61 42.41
N ASP A 509 -29.84 -12.04 41.49
CA ASP A 509 -30.36 -11.50 40.23
C ASP A 509 -30.89 -12.59 39.30
N ALA A 510 -30.24 -13.75 39.31
CA ALA A 510 -30.65 -14.95 38.57
C ALA A 510 -32.09 -15.38 38.92
N ALA A 511 -32.53 -15.21 40.16
CA ALA A 511 -33.90 -15.50 40.61
C ALA A 511 -34.91 -14.49 40.04
N GLY A 512 -34.51 -13.24 39.83
CA GLY A 512 -35.38 -12.18 39.34
C GLY A 512 -35.44 -12.08 37.82
N SER A 513 -34.29 -12.00 37.16
CA SER A 513 -34.15 -11.84 35.72
C SER A 513 -32.87 -12.49 35.20
N ALA A 514 -32.99 -13.50 34.34
CA ALA A 514 -31.88 -14.15 33.69
C ALA A 514 -31.05 -13.15 32.87
N GLN A 515 -31.69 -12.21 32.18
CA GLN A 515 -31.02 -11.18 31.38
C GLN A 515 -30.16 -10.27 32.27
N LYS A 516 -30.71 -9.73 33.38
CA LYS A 516 -29.92 -8.86 34.29
C LYS A 516 -28.73 -9.59 34.89
N PHE A 517 -28.89 -10.88 35.21
CA PHE A 517 -27.80 -11.70 35.70
C PHE A 517 -26.66 -11.77 34.68
N LEU A 518 -26.97 -12.03 33.41
CA LEU A 518 -25.93 -12.05 32.35
C LEU A 518 -25.31 -10.68 32.11
N GLU A 519 -26.12 -9.60 32.16
CA GLU A 519 -25.62 -8.23 32.02
C GLU A 519 -24.59 -7.91 33.12
N HIS A 520 -24.85 -8.29 34.38
CA HIS A 520 -23.92 -8.06 35.49
C HIS A 520 -22.63 -8.91 35.34
N LEU A 521 -22.72 -10.16 34.87
CA LEU A 521 -21.53 -10.96 34.59
C LEU A 521 -20.67 -10.30 33.50
N LEU A 522 -21.29 -9.83 32.42
CA LEU A 522 -20.58 -9.12 31.34
C LEU A 522 -19.97 -7.79 31.82
N GLU A 523 -20.66 -7.07 32.71
CA GLU A 523 -20.10 -5.86 33.32
C GLU A 523 -18.88 -6.13 34.19
N ASP A 524 -18.89 -7.24 34.94
CA ASP A 524 -17.73 -7.65 35.75
C ASP A 524 -16.53 -8.02 34.85
N VAL A 525 -16.74 -8.72 33.73
CA VAL A 525 -15.69 -9.01 32.73
C VAL A 525 -15.17 -7.72 32.12
N ARG A 526 -16.04 -6.84 31.63
CA ARG A 526 -15.64 -5.55 31.03
C ARG A 526 -14.87 -4.66 32.01
N ARG A 527 -15.28 -4.64 33.27
CA ARG A 527 -14.61 -3.88 34.34
C ARG A 527 -13.20 -4.42 34.59
N PHE A 528 -13.03 -5.75 34.53
CA PHE A 528 -11.74 -6.37 34.67
C PHE A 528 -10.81 -6.06 33.49
N CYS A 529 -11.33 -6.05 32.25
CA CYS A 529 -10.56 -5.71 31.04
C CYS A 529 -10.08 -4.26 31.03
N ASP A 530 -10.75 -3.34 31.73
CA ASP A 530 -10.34 -1.92 31.90
C ASP A 530 -10.06 -1.18 30.57
N GLY A 531 -10.90 -1.47 29.55
CA GLY A 531 -10.83 -0.85 28.23
C GLY A 531 -10.03 -1.59 27.18
N GLU A 532 -9.43 -2.74 27.50
CA GLU A 532 -8.86 -3.64 26.48
C GLU A 532 -9.98 -4.24 25.62
N ASP A 533 -9.73 -4.31 24.31
CA ASP A 533 -10.65 -4.93 23.37
C ASP A 533 -10.68 -6.46 23.57
N PRO A 534 -11.85 -7.11 23.43
CA PRO A 534 -11.95 -8.56 23.51
C PRO A 534 -11.05 -9.24 22.49
N HIS A 535 -10.24 -10.19 22.95
CA HIS A 535 -9.36 -10.99 22.09
C HIS A 535 -10.09 -12.17 21.45
N ASP A 536 -11.21 -12.62 22.05
CA ASP A 536 -12.07 -13.67 21.53
C ASP A 536 -13.55 -13.34 21.66
N ASP A 537 -14.41 -14.13 21.00
CA ASP A 537 -15.86 -14.01 21.09
C ASP A 537 -16.32 -14.28 22.52
N ILE A 538 -17.21 -13.46 23.04
CA ILE A 538 -17.74 -13.59 24.39
C ILE A 538 -19.19 -14.04 24.32
N THR A 539 -19.46 -15.29 24.69
CA THR A 539 -20.81 -15.83 24.72
C THR A 539 -21.14 -16.39 26.11
N LEU A 540 -22.29 -15.97 26.63
CA LEU A 540 -22.88 -16.43 27.88
C LEU A 540 -24.30 -16.91 27.61
N LEU A 541 -24.66 -18.04 28.21
CA LEU A 541 -26.02 -18.58 28.17
C LEU A 541 -26.40 -19.05 29.56
N MET A 542 -27.59 -18.63 30.03
CA MET A 542 -28.18 -19.06 31.28
C MET A 542 -29.50 -19.79 31.04
N VAL A 543 -29.71 -20.91 31.67
CA VAL A 543 -30.99 -21.64 31.68
C VAL A 543 -31.39 -21.92 33.13
N ARG A 544 -32.50 -21.40 33.56
CA ARG A 544 -33.06 -21.62 34.91
C ARG A 544 -34.28 -22.55 34.84
N TYR A 545 -34.32 -23.52 35.75
CA TYR A 545 -35.53 -24.31 35.96
C TYR A 545 -36.48 -23.59 36.94
N ASP A 546 -37.66 -23.27 36.50
CA ASP A 546 -38.67 -22.54 37.30
C ASP A 546 -39.67 -23.49 38.02
N GLY A 547 -39.60 -24.77 37.66
CA GLY A 547 -40.65 -25.74 38.08
C GLY A 547 -41.89 -25.65 37.22
N PRO A 548 -42.75 -26.67 37.27
CA PRO A 548 -44.00 -26.65 36.52
C PRO A 548 -44.92 -25.54 37.05
N LYS A 549 -45.30 -24.61 36.16
CA LYS A 549 -46.33 -23.62 36.49
C LYS A 549 -47.66 -24.35 36.56
N VAL A 550 -48.28 -24.32 37.73
CA VAL A 550 -49.60 -24.92 38.02
C VAL A 550 -50.68 -24.17 37.23
#